data_ceb8ede092a4255b5eceff6231944387
#
_entry.id   ceb8ede092a4255b5eceff6231944387
#
_cell.length_a   1.000
_cell.length_b   1.000
_cell.length_c   1.000
_cell.angle_alpha   90.00
_cell.angle_beta   90.00
_cell.angle_gamma   90.00
#
_symmetry.space_group_name_H-M   'P 1'
#
loop_
_entity.id
_entity.type
_entity.pdbx_description
1 polymer ?
#
loop_
_entity_poly.entity_id
_entity_poly.type
_entity_poly.pdbx_seq_one_letter_code
_entity_poly.pdbx_strand_id
1 'polypeptide(L)'
;FVPRTYADDGDPLDVLVLCSQTLHPMTLVRCYPIGVIHMIDNGQRDDKIVAIPCNDPTYNSYHNIDDLPRHIFEEIVHFFQVYKELEHKTTAVDEVEDVYAAKEIIAADIEHYIDKFCKA
;
A
#
# COMPACT_ATOMS: atom_id res chain seq x y z
N PHE A 1 4.72 -0.33 -6.47
CA PHE A 1 3.76 0.78 -6.63
C PHE A 1 2.67 0.43 -7.66
N VAL A 2 1.57 1.12 -7.60
CA VAL A 2 0.49 1.00 -8.60
C VAL A 2 0.81 1.91 -9.78
N PRO A 3 0.99 1.37 -10.99
CA PRO A 3 1.23 2.19 -12.17
C PRO A 3 0.08 3.17 -12.44
N ARG A 4 0.39 4.32 -13.00
CA ARG A 4 -0.58 5.36 -13.36
C ARG A 4 -1.41 5.84 -12.18
N THR A 5 -0.75 6.02 -11.04
CA THR A 5 -1.30 6.68 -9.86
C THR A 5 -0.44 7.87 -9.50
N TYR A 6 -1.06 8.87 -8.88
CA TYR A 6 -0.39 10.07 -8.39
C TYR A 6 -0.92 10.39 -7.01
N ALA A 7 -0.12 10.10 -5.99
CA ALA A 7 -0.48 10.27 -4.59
C ALA A 7 -0.18 11.69 -4.10
N ASP A 8 -0.63 12.01 -2.89
CA ASP A 8 -0.52 13.34 -2.31
C ASP A 8 0.94 13.81 -2.11
N ASP A 9 1.87 12.88 -1.97
CA ASP A 9 3.30 13.17 -1.85
C ASP A 9 4.01 13.42 -3.19
N GLY A 10 3.29 13.36 -4.30
CA GLY A 10 3.82 13.57 -5.64
C GLY A 10 4.45 12.33 -6.27
N ASP A 11 4.37 11.18 -5.62
CA ASP A 11 4.89 9.90 -6.09
C ASP A 11 3.77 8.94 -6.47
N PRO A 12 4.07 7.86 -7.21
CA PRO A 12 3.11 6.77 -7.39
C PRO A 12 2.67 6.18 -6.05
N LEU A 13 1.45 5.64 -6.01
CA LEU A 13 0.92 5.02 -4.81
C LEU A 13 1.67 3.75 -4.45
N ASP A 14 2.20 3.68 -3.23
CA ASP A 14 2.96 2.54 -2.74
C ASP A 14 2.08 1.38 -2.34
N VAL A 15 2.57 0.17 -2.59
CA VAL A 15 1.89 -1.09 -2.23
C VAL A 15 2.86 -2.02 -1.52
N LEU A 16 2.43 -2.52 -0.36
CA LEU A 16 3.07 -3.69 0.26
C LEU A 16 2.37 -4.94 -0.25
N VAL A 17 3.10 -5.81 -0.92
CA VAL A 17 2.58 -7.06 -1.48
C VAL A 17 2.93 -8.20 -0.55
N LEU A 18 1.90 -8.86 0.01
CA LEU A 18 2.06 -10.07 0.82
C LEU A 18 2.09 -11.26 -0.13
N CYS A 19 3.25 -11.88 -0.30
CA CYS A 19 3.40 -13.02 -1.20
C CYS A 19 4.32 -14.08 -0.61
N SER A 20 4.13 -15.33 -1.04
CA SER A 20 4.90 -16.48 -0.59
C SER A 20 6.22 -16.66 -1.32
N GLN A 21 6.46 -15.89 -2.39
CA GLN A 21 7.66 -16.00 -3.22
C GLN A 21 8.32 -14.66 -3.40
N THR A 22 9.64 -14.66 -3.56
CA THR A 22 10.41 -13.47 -3.88
C THR A 22 10.11 -13.05 -5.32
N LEU A 23 9.83 -11.77 -5.51
CA LEU A 23 9.61 -11.18 -6.83
C LEU A 23 10.85 -10.41 -7.27
N HIS A 24 11.20 -10.53 -8.56
CA HIS A 24 12.26 -9.72 -9.14
C HIS A 24 11.83 -8.25 -9.22
N PRO A 25 12.74 -7.30 -9.03
CA PRO A 25 12.46 -5.88 -9.28
C PRO A 25 11.89 -5.66 -10.68
N MET A 26 10.97 -4.71 -10.81
CA MET A 26 10.31 -4.34 -12.07
C MET A 26 9.36 -5.40 -12.64
N THR A 27 8.98 -6.39 -11.86
CA THR A 27 7.98 -7.39 -12.25
C THR A 27 6.57 -6.82 -12.08
N LEU A 28 5.72 -7.02 -13.08
CA LEU A 28 4.28 -6.72 -12.96
C LEU A 28 3.58 -7.90 -12.31
N VAL A 29 2.87 -7.63 -11.25
CA VAL A 29 2.13 -8.65 -10.48
C VAL A 29 0.67 -8.23 -10.35
N ARG A 30 -0.24 -9.10 -10.76
CA ARG A 30 -1.66 -8.87 -10.59
C ARG A 30 -2.05 -9.15 -9.14
N CYS A 31 -2.49 -8.11 -8.44
CA CYS A 31 -2.87 -8.17 -7.03
C CYS A 31 -4.28 -7.63 -6.82
N TYR A 32 -4.84 -7.96 -5.66
CA TYR A 32 -6.04 -7.28 -5.15
C TYR A 32 -5.73 -6.63 -3.80
N PRO A 33 -6.29 -5.45 -3.52
CA PRO A 33 -6.07 -4.78 -2.24
C PRO A 33 -6.89 -5.45 -1.13
N ILE A 34 -6.34 -5.43 0.10
CA ILE A 34 -7.07 -5.89 1.30
C ILE A 34 -7.19 -4.80 2.36
N GLY A 35 -6.42 -3.74 2.27
CA GLY A 35 -6.47 -2.64 3.23
C GLY A 35 -5.45 -1.57 2.91
N VAL A 36 -5.40 -0.56 3.77
CA VAL A 36 -4.46 0.55 3.67
C VAL A 36 -3.93 0.93 5.05
N ILE A 37 -2.65 1.26 5.09
CA ILE A 37 -1.99 1.82 6.27
C ILE A 37 -1.75 3.29 5.99
N HIS A 38 -2.39 4.16 6.76
CA HIS A 38 -2.17 5.59 6.68
C HIS A 38 -0.91 5.96 7.45
N MET A 39 0.01 6.59 6.75
CA MET A 39 1.26 7.08 7.33
C MET A 39 1.42 8.56 7.04
N ILE A 40 2.23 9.23 7.87
CA ILE A 40 2.64 10.61 7.66
C ILE A 40 4.16 10.61 7.58
N ASP A 41 4.68 11.14 6.49
CA ASP A 41 6.12 11.28 6.24
C ASP A 41 6.44 12.74 5.96
N ASN A 42 7.23 13.36 6.84
CA ASN A 42 7.57 14.78 6.76
C ASN A 42 6.34 15.71 6.63
N GLY A 43 5.27 15.40 7.36
CA GLY A 43 4.03 16.17 7.37
C GLY A 43 3.10 15.91 6.20
N GLN A 44 3.44 15.01 5.28
CA GLN A 44 2.60 14.63 4.14
C GLN A 44 2.02 13.24 4.30
N ARG A 45 0.82 13.04 3.77
CA ARG A 45 0.20 11.71 3.73
C ARG A 45 1.01 10.80 2.81
N ASP A 46 1.31 9.62 3.32
CA ASP A 46 2.06 8.59 2.60
C ASP A 46 1.36 7.24 2.85
N ASP A 47 0.24 7.04 2.16
CA ASP A 47 -0.57 5.84 2.33
C ASP A 47 0.12 4.62 1.71
N LYS A 48 0.06 3.49 2.40
CA LYS A 48 0.58 2.21 1.92
C LYS A 48 -0.58 1.23 1.73
N ILE A 49 -0.86 0.87 0.50
CA ILE A 49 -1.83 -0.18 0.21
C ILE A 49 -1.23 -1.53 0.60
N VAL A 50 -2.04 -2.39 1.19
CA VAL A 50 -1.68 -3.79 1.43
C VAL A 50 -2.45 -4.65 0.42
N ALA A 51 -1.74 -5.45 -0.35
CA ALA A 51 -2.33 -6.24 -1.43
C ALA A 51 -1.77 -7.66 -1.46
N ILE A 52 -2.50 -8.55 -2.12
CA ILE A 52 -2.15 -9.98 -2.24
C ILE A 52 -2.18 -10.33 -3.72
N PRO A 53 -1.17 -11.08 -4.24
CA PRO A 53 -1.23 -11.60 -5.59
C PRO A 53 -2.43 -12.51 -5.80
N CYS A 54 -3.17 -12.32 -6.89
CA CYS A 54 -4.43 -13.04 -7.12
C CYS A 54 -4.27 -14.56 -7.11
N ASN A 55 -3.12 -15.07 -7.51
CA ASN A 55 -2.86 -16.50 -7.65
C ASN A 55 -1.94 -17.07 -6.56
N ASP A 56 -1.70 -16.35 -5.47
CA ASP A 56 -0.88 -16.85 -4.37
C ASP A 56 -1.73 -17.68 -3.40
N PRO A 57 -1.59 -19.03 -3.39
CA PRO A 57 -2.45 -19.89 -2.58
C PRO A 57 -2.22 -19.74 -1.07
N THR A 58 -1.08 -19.20 -0.65
CA THR A 58 -0.78 -18.99 0.76
C THR A 58 -1.64 -17.88 1.35
N TYR A 59 -1.89 -16.82 0.58
CA TYR A 59 -2.55 -15.61 1.09
C TYR A 59 -3.90 -15.32 0.44
N ASN A 60 -4.26 -15.94 -0.68
CA ASN A 60 -5.44 -15.52 -1.45
C ASN A 60 -6.79 -15.90 -0.82
N SER A 61 -6.80 -16.51 0.36
CA SER A 61 -8.01 -16.67 1.17
C SER A 61 -8.36 -15.42 2.01
N TYR A 62 -7.43 -14.49 2.16
CA TYR A 62 -7.65 -13.24 2.87
C TYR A 62 -8.17 -12.18 1.90
N HIS A 63 -9.30 -11.54 2.24
CA HIS A 63 -9.93 -10.54 1.39
C HIS A 63 -10.07 -9.17 2.05
N ASN A 64 -9.76 -9.11 3.34
CA ASN A 64 -9.73 -7.87 4.11
C ASN A 64 -8.54 -7.93 5.07
N ILE A 65 -7.97 -6.77 5.39
CA ILE A 65 -6.82 -6.69 6.31
C ILE A 65 -7.16 -7.29 7.68
N ASP A 66 -8.42 -7.20 8.10
CA ASP A 66 -8.89 -7.79 9.35
C ASP A 66 -8.88 -9.32 9.35
N ASP A 67 -8.82 -9.97 8.19
CA ASP A 67 -8.73 -11.42 8.06
C ASP A 67 -7.33 -11.95 8.37
N LEU A 68 -6.31 -11.09 8.35
CA LEU A 68 -4.93 -11.50 8.58
C LEU A 68 -4.71 -12.00 10.00
N PRO A 69 -3.88 -13.04 10.21
CA PRO A 69 -3.41 -13.39 11.53
C PRO A 69 -2.79 -12.18 12.23
N ARG A 70 -3.09 -12.04 13.52
CA ARG A 70 -2.68 -10.86 14.29
C ARG A 70 -1.19 -10.58 14.23
N HIS A 71 -0.35 -11.61 14.32
CA HIS A 71 1.11 -11.43 14.29
C HIS A 71 1.61 -10.92 12.94
N ILE A 72 0.99 -11.31 11.82
CA ILE A 72 1.34 -10.80 10.49
C ILE A 72 0.99 -9.32 10.40
N PHE A 73 -0.19 -8.95 10.87
CA PHE A 73 -0.60 -7.56 10.93
C PHE A 73 0.36 -6.71 11.78
N GLU A 74 0.71 -7.20 12.96
CA GLU A 74 1.64 -6.51 13.87
C GLU A 74 3.04 -6.37 13.25
N GLU A 75 3.53 -7.38 12.53
CA GLU A 75 4.80 -7.31 11.80
C GLU A 75 4.79 -6.24 10.72
N ILE A 76 3.71 -6.13 9.98
CA ILE A 76 3.56 -5.11 8.94
C ILE A 76 3.62 -3.71 9.53
N VAL A 77 2.84 -3.46 10.58
CA VAL A 77 2.81 -2.16 11.27
C VAL A 77 4.20 -1.83 11.83
N HIS A 78 4.83 -2.79 12.50
CA HIS A 78 6.17 -2.61 13.05
C HIS A 78 7.21 -2.32 11.96
N PHE A 79 7.15 -3.03 10.85
CA PHE A 79 8.03 -2.79 9.71
C PHE A 79 7.98 -1.32 9.27
N PHE A 80 6.81 -0.76 9.10
CA PHE A 80 6.68 0.64 8.68
C PHE A 80 7.10 1.63 9.76
N GLN A 81 6.94 1.28 11.03
CA GLN A 81 7.40 2.13 12.12
C GLN A 81 8.93 2.26 12.15
N VAL A 82 9.66 1.16 11.94
CA VAL A 82 11.13 1.16 11.98
C VAL A 82 11.78 1.51 10.65
N TYR A 83 11.12 1.25 9.54
CA TYR A 83 11.65 1.49 8.20
C TYR A 83 12.12 2.93 8.01
N LYS A 84 11.32 3.89 8.44
CA LYS A 84 11.60 5.31 8.30
C LYS A 84 12.57 5.84 9.35
N GLU A 85 12.69 5.19 10.50
CA GLU A 85 13.69 5.55 11.50
C GLU A 85 15.11 5.45 10.95
N LEU A 86 15.38 4.43 10.13
CA LEU A 86 16.68 4.26 9.48
C LEU A 86 16.99 5.36 8.47
N GLU A 87 15.99 6.03 7.95
CA GLU A 87 16.13 7.16 7.04
C GLU A 87 16.17 8.51 7.77
N HIS A 88 16.17 8.52 9.09
CA HIS A 88 16.11 9.72 9.92
C HIS A 88 14.92 10.64 9.61
N LYS A 89 13.81 10.07 9.16
CA LYS A 89 12.58 10.79 8.87
C LYS A 89 11.61 10.69 10.03
N THR A 90 10.88 11.76 10.28
CA THR A 90 9.77 11.74 11.22
C THR A 90 8.57 11.08 10.53
N THR A 91 8.21 9.89 11.01
CA THR A 91 7.04 9.18 10.51
C THR A 91 6.16 8.72 11.66
N ALA A 92 4.87 8.64 11.38
CA ALA A 92 3.91 8.00 12.27
C ALA A 92 3.00 7.10 11.45
N VAL A 93 2.70 5.92 11.99
CA VAL A 93 1.56 5.13 11.53
C VAL A 93 0.34 5.72 12.22
N ASP A 94 -0.55 6.30 11.46
CA ASP A 94 -1.72 7.00 11.99
C ASP A 94 -2.89 6.03 12.17
N GLU A 95 -3.32 5.40 11.09
CA GLU A 95 -4.51 4.57 11.09
C GLU A 95 -4.38 3.43 10.08
N VAL A 96 -5.10 2.34 10.34
CA VAL A 96 -5.25 1.22 9.39
C VAL A 96 -6.73 1.10 9.05
N GLU A 97 -7.04 1.08 7.74
CA GLU A 97 -8.39 0.96 7.26
C GLU A 97 -8.55 -0.26 6.34
N ASP A 98 -9.81 -0.58 6.05
CA ASP A 98 -10.20 -1.81 5.37
C ASP A 98 -10.02 -1.75 3.83
N VAL A 99 -10.47 -2.83 3.18
CA VAL A 99 -10.40 -2.97 1.72
C VAL A 99 -11.17 -1.88 0.98
N TYR A 100 -12.28 -1.40 1.52
CA TYR A 100 -13.10 -0.36 0.87
C TYR A 100 -12.36 0.97 0.83
N ALA A 101 -11.75 1.35 1.94
CA ALA A 101 -10.90 2.55 2.00
C ALA A 101 -9.70 2.46 1.03
N ALA A 102 -9.07 1.29 0.93
CA ALA A 102 -7.99 1.05 0.00
C ALA A 102 -8.42 1.25 -1.46
N LYS A 103 -9.57 0.71 -1.84
CA LYS A 103 -10.12 0.86 -3.19
C LYS A 103 -10.43 2.32 -3.52
N GLU A 104 -10.98 3.07 -2.58
CA GLU A 104 -11.26 4.50 -2.78
C GLU A 104 -9.97 5.30 -3.02
N ILE A 105 -8.91 5.03 -2.27
CA ILE A 105 -7.62 5.70 -2.45
C ILE A 105 -7.01 5.37 -3.81
N ILE A 106 -7.04 4.11 -4.21
CA ILE A 106 -6.53 3.68 -5.52
C ILE A 106 -7.28 4.42 -6.65
N ALA A 107 -8.61 4.44 -6.57
CA ALA A 107 -9.44 5.13 -7.56
C ALA A 107 -9.15 6.63 -7.62
N ALA A 108 -9.04 7.28 -6.46
CA ALA A 108 -8.71 8.71 -6.39
C ALA A 108 -7.33 9.01 -6.99
N ASP A 109 -6.33 8.19 -6.69
CA ASP A 109 -4.97 8.42 -7.17
C ASP A 109 -4.82 8.13 -8.68
N ILE A 110 -5.64 7.23 -9.22
CA ILE A 110 -5.77 7.06 -10.69
C ILE A 110 -6.34 8.32 -11.33
N GLU A 111 -7.40 8.88 -10.76
CA GLU A 111 -7.98 10.14 -11.26
C GLU A 111 -6.99 11.31 -11.17
N HIS A 112 -6.25 11.42 -10.08
CA HIS A 112 -5.21 12.42 -9.93
C HIS A 112 -4.14 12.30 -11.02
N TYR A 113 -3.75 11.08 -11.36
CA TYR A 113 -2.81 10.83 -12.44
C TYR A 113 -3.36 11.29 -13.81
N ILE A 114 -4.61 10.95 -14.09
CA ILE A 114 -5.27 11.35 -15.33
C ILE A 114 -5.33 12.89 -15.42
N ASP A 115 -5.72 13.56 -14.34
CA ASP A 115 -5.81 15.01 -14.29
C ASP A 115 -4.44 15.69 -14.47
N LYS A 116 -3.41 15.11 -13.88
CA LYS A 116 -2.06 15.68 -13.93
C LYS A 116 -1.35 15.45 -15.25
N PHE A 117 -1.46 14.26 -15.84
CA PHE A 117 -0.60 13.83 -16.95
C PHE A 117 -1.33 13.53 -18.25
N CYS A 118 -2.62 13.27 -18.25
CA CYS A 118 -3.35 12.81 -19.43
C CYS A 118 -4.26 13.86 -20.06
N LYS A 119 -4.50 14.97 -19.37
CA LYS A 119 -5.31 16.08 -19.90
C LYS A 119 -4.41 17.16 -20.51
N ALA A 120 -4.75 17.55 -21.72
CA ALA A 120 -4.04 18.61 -22.43
C ALA A 120 -4.39 19.99 -21.83
#